data_ff00bcb92af6c661ab4d2db780100f05
#
_entry.id   ff00bcb92af6c661ab4d2db780100f05
#
_cell.length_a   1.000
_cell.length_b   1.000
_cell.length_c   1.000
_cell.angle_alpha   90.00
_cell.angle_beta   90.00
_cell.angle_gamma   90.00
#
_symmetry.space_group_name_H-M   'P 1'
#
loop_
_entity.id
_entity.type
_entity.pdbx_description
1 polymer ?
#
loop_
_entity_poly.entity_id
_entity_poly.type
_entity_poly.pdbx_seq_one_letter_code
_entity_poly.pdbx_strand_id
1 'polypeptide(L)'
;MYLIHRLAMLLFGAFFLAMVPASARESQLEHAYRIIAGKKFVDLTHAFGPETPVWSGFGQAKFSAAADPKTHEPYTIAKDGFRATYYEMVGQYGTHVDPPAHFAENGITMDQIPLKQMILRLVVLDDKPYLAKDPNHAFSVENLKNWERRHGRVPPGVFAALRTDMYKDWDSNPERFKRSPFPAWDFATIKYLYEQLGVTATGHESMDTDTTDKMASETYILQHGHFQIEVMANLDKVPPKGALLIVTWPKVKDGLGFPARAIAILP
;
A
#
# COMPACT_ATOMS: atom_id res chain seq x y z
N MET A 1 60.67 61.18 56.22
CA MET A 1 60.12 59.87 56.43
C MET A 1 58.92 59.74 55.53
N TYR A 2 59.12 59.14 54.32
CA TYR A 2 58.11 59.11 53.21
C TYR A 2 57.49 57.72 53.19
N LEU A 3 56.17 57.67 53.29
CA LEU A 3 55.35 56.45 53.14
C LEU A 3 54.87 56.33 51.69
N ILE A 4 55.29 55.31 51.01
CA ILE A 4 54.89 55.04 49.60
C ILE A 4 53.68 54.12 49.63
N HIS A 5 52.55 54.62 49.14
CA HIS A 5 51.38 53.79 48.88
C HIS A 5 51.49 53.18 47.48
N ARG A 6 51.51 51.87 47.42
CA ARG A 6 51.36 51.11 46.15
C ARG A 6 49.88 50.76 45.93
N LEU A 7 49.36 51.33 44.84
CA LEU A 7 47.99 51.02 44.34
C LEU A 7 48.08 49.78 43.48
N ALA A 8 47.46 48.70 43.91
CA ALA A 8 47.31 47.48 43.07
C ALA A 8 46.05 47.55 42.18
N MET A 9 46.24 47.66 40.92
CA MET A 9 45.15 47.61 39.94
C MET A 9 44.83 46.17 39.66
N LEU A 10 43.64 45.66 40.08
CA LEU A 10 43.06 44.34 39.70
C LEU A 10 42.37 44.50 38.37
N LEU A 11 42.95 43.90 37.34
CA LEU A 11 42.33 43.70 36.03
C LEU A 11 41.35 42.52 36.12
N PHE A 12 40.05 42.81 36.13
CA PHE A 12 39.01 41.80 35.92
C PHE A 12 38.92 41.51 34.41
N GLY A 13 39.52 40.43 33.99
CA GLY A 13 39.32 39.87 32.66
C GLY A 13 37.97 39.18 32.57
N ALA A 14 36.98 39.79 31.93
CA ALA A 14 35.72 39.14 31.62
C ALA A 14 35.94 38.13 30.47
N PHE A 15 35.99 36.86 30.81
CA PHE A 15 35.92 35.77 29.82
C PHE A 15 34.49 35.68 29.25
N PHE A 16 34.26 36.25 28.09
CA PHE A 16 33.07 35.96 27.27
C PHE A 16 33.19 34.53 26.71
N LEU A 17 32.60 33.52 27.40
CA LEU A 17 32.33 32.25 26.76
C LEU A 17 31.29 32.52 25.68
N ALA A 18 31.72 32.54 24.41
CA ALA A 18 30.82 32.47 23.28
C ALA A 18 30.12 31.11 23.36
N MET A 19 28.85 31.09 23.79
CA MET A 19 27.95 29.94 23.61
C MET A 19 27.79 29.75 22.12
N VAL A 20 28.55 28.81 21.56
CA VAL A 20 28.26 28.26 20.22
C VAL A 20 26.88 27.59 20.36
N PRO A 21 25.85 28.01 19.61
CA PRO A 21 24.57 27.35 19.65
C PRO A 21 24.80 25.90 19.32
N ALA A 22 24.44 24.97 20.20
CA ALA A 22 24.43 23.56 19.92
C ALA A 22 23.53 23.40 18.67
N SER A 23 24.14 23.12 17.52
CA SER A 23 23.39 22.79 16.33
C SER A 23 22.48 21.63 16.71
N ALA A 24 21.17 21.84 16.66
CA ALA A 24 20.19 20.82 17.01
C ALA A 24 20.52 19.59 16.16
N ARG A 25 20.92 18.51 16.81
CA ARG A 25 21.26 17.27 16.12
C ARG A 25 20.01 16.82 15.41
N GLU A 26 20.08 16.67 14.08
CA GLU A 26 18.96 16.19 13.29
C GLU A 26 18.36 14.92 13.92
N SER A 27 17.03 14.86 14.01
CA SER A 27 16.34 13.66 14.53
C SER A 27 16.51 12.49 13.57
N GLN A 28 16.42 11.27 14.08
CA GLN A 28 16.47 10.06 13.24
C GLN A 28 15.34 10.04 12.20
N LEU A 29 14.17 10.62 12.54
CA LEU A 29 13.05 10.72 11.61
C LEU A 29 13.30 11.73 10.50
N GLU A 30 13.92 12.86 10.78
CA GLU A 30 14.32 13.84 9.75
C GLU A 30 15.36 13.24 8.80
N HIS A 31 16.33 12.50 9.34
CA HIS A 31 17.30 11.77 8.52
C HIS A 31 16.60 10.73 7.61
N ALA A 32 15.69 9.90 8.17
CA ALA A 32 14.92 8.93 7.42
C ALA A 32 14.05 9.60 6.35
N TYR A 33 13.39 10.73 6.66
CA TYR A 33 12.60 11.50 5.71
C TYR A 33 13.45 11.98 4.52
N ARG A 34 14.65 12.54 4.77
CA ARG A 34 15.54 12.98 3.69
C ARG A 34 15.97 11.84 2.78
N ILE A 35 16.23 10.65 3.34
CA ILE A 35 16.53 9.45 2.54
C ILE A 35 15.32 9.13 1.66
N ILE A 36 14.13 9.04 2.24
CA ILE A 36 12.89 8.71 1.55
C ILE A 36 12.56 9.75 0.48
N ALA A 37 12.65 11.04 0.81
CA ALA A 37 12.33 12.13 -0.12
C ALA A 37 13.22 12.14 -1.37
N GLY A 38 14.45 11.61 -1.27
CA GLY A 38 15.37 11.46 -2.40
C GLY A 38 15.15 10.20 -3.26
N LYS A 39 14.18 9.34 -2.90
CA LYS A 39 13.93 8.07 -3.60
C LYS A 39 12.92 8.23 -4.73
N LYS A 40 12.91 7.28 -5.66
CA LYS A 40 11.87 7.16 -6.67
C LYS A 40 10.62 6.50 -6.07
N PHE A 41 9.48 7.09 -6.35
CA PHE A 41 8.18 6.54 -5.98
C PHE A 41 7.50 5.92 -7.21
N VAL A 42 6.84 4.78 -7.01
CA VAL A 42 6.02 4.12 -8.02
C VAL A 42 4.60 3.99 -7.49
N ASP A 43 3.64 4.50 -8.24
CA ASP A 43 2.22 4.33 -7.94
C ASP A 43 1.79 2.92 -8.31
N LEU A 44 1.33 2.15 -7.34
CA LEU A 44 0.86 0.77 -7.49
C LEU A 44 -0.67 0.69 -7.54
N THR A 45 -1.34 1.80 -7.87
CA THR A 45 -2.80 1.96 -7.78
C THR A 45 -3.35 2.33 -9.15
N HIS A 46 -4.44 1.70 -9.55
CA HIS A 46 -5.23 2.14 -10.70
C HIS A 46 -6.07 3.38 -10.37
N ALA A 47 -6.16 4.31 -11.30
CA ALA A 47 -7.25 5.28 -11.28
C ALA A 47 -8.58 4.54 -11.53
N PHE A 48 -9.66 4.96 -10.88
CA PHE A 48 -10.94 4.34 -11.06
C PHE A 48 -12.06 5.38 -11.30
N GLY A 49 -13.11 4.93 -11.96
CA GLY A 49 -14.30 5.71 -12.30
C GLY A 49 -15.48 4.79 -12.57
N PRO A 50 -16.64 5.32 -13.01
CA PRO A 50 -17.84 4.52 -13.27
C PRO A 50 -17.63 3.35 -14.27
N GLU A 51 -16.67 3.48 -15.19
CA GLU A 51 -16.36 2.47 -16.22
C GLU A 51 -15.29 1.46 -15.79
N THR A 52 -14.78 1.58 -14.57
CA THR A 52 -13.75 0.69 -14.04
C THR A 52 -14.22 -0.76 -13.99
N PRO A 53 -13.41 -1.74 -14.40
CA PRO A 53 -13.73 -3.14 -14.22
C PRO A 53 -14.00 -3.45 -12.73
N VAL A 54 -15.07 -4.17 -12.49
CA VAL A 54 -15.46 -4.64 -11.15
C VAL A 54 -15.87 -6.10 -11.26
N TRP A 55 -15.71 -6.84 -10.17
CA TRP A 55 -16.18 -8.24 -10.13
C TRP A 55 -17.66 -8.33 -10.53
N SER A 56 -17.99 -9.36 -11.34
CA SER A 56 -19.32 -9.48 -11.96
C SER A 56 -20.49 -9.60 -10.97
N GLY A 57 -20.21 -9.94 -9.70
CA GLY A 57 -21.21 -9.98 -8.62
C GLY A 57 -21.58 -8.62 -8.05
N PHE A 58 -20.82 -7.56 -8.38
CA PHE A 58 -21.08 -6.19 -7.93
C PHE A 58 -21.57 -5.30 -9.08
N GLY A 59 -22.28 -4.23 -8.73
CA GLY A 59 -22.70 -3.21 -9.71
C GLY A 59 -21.61 -2.16 -9.95
N GLN A 60 -21.72 -1.49 -11.09
CA GLN A 60 -20.86 -0.36 -11.44
C GLN A 60 -21.05 0.82 -10.49
N ALA A 61 -19.95 1.53 -10.21
CA ALA A 61 -20.01 2.78 -9.44
C ALA A 61 -20.81 3.86 -10.18
N LYS A 62 -21.42 4.77 -9.40
CA LYS A 62 -22.05 5.97 -9.91
C LYS A 62 -21.40 7.19 -9.29
N PHE A 63 -20.90 8.08 -10.13
CA PHE A 63 -20.35 9.35 -9.72
C PHE A 63 -21.26 10.46 -10.23
N SER A 64 -21.71 11.31 -9.34
CA SER A 64 -22.58 12.45 -9.67
C SER A 64 -22.10 13.72 -8.96
N ALA A 65 -22.52 14.87 -9.43
CA ALA A 65 -22.33 16.10 -8.69
C ALA A 65 -23.10 16.02 -7.37
N ALA A 66 -22.46 16.37 -6.26
CA ALA A 66 -23.18 16.57 -5.00
C ALA A 66 -24.09 17.77 -5.12
N ALA A 67 -25.30 17.66 -4.57
CA ALA A 67 -26.36 18.67 -4.66
C ALA A 67 -26.81 19.15 -3.28
N ASP A 68 -27.38 20.33 -3.24
CA ASP A 68 -28.01 20.86 -2.04
C ASP A 68 -29.19 19.97 -1.62
N PRO A 69 -29.26 19.49 -0.37
CA PRO A 69 -30.30 18.56 0.07
C PRO A 69 -31.73 19.15 0.07
N LYS A 70 -31.89 20.47 -0.02
CA LYS A 70 -33.20 21.16 -0.02
C LYS A 70 -33.64 21.47 -1.44
N THR A 71 -32.75 21.96 -2.30
CA THR A 71 -33.10 22.40 -3.67
C THR A 71 -32.86 21.33 -4.72
N HIS A 72 -32.05 20.29 -4.39
CA HIS A 72 -31.59 19.25 -5.30
C HIS A 72 -30.73 19.75 -6.47
N GLU A 73 -30.28 21.01 -6.39
CA GLU A 73 -29.41 21.61 -7.39
C GLU A 73 -27.97 21.28 -7.15
N PRO A 74 -27.19 20.88 -8.20
CA PRO A 74 -25.78 20.56 -8.03
C PRO A 74 -24.98 21.81 -7.62
N TYR A 75 -24.00 21.60 -6.72
CA TYR A 75 -23.03 22.63 -6.37
C TYR A 75 -22.11 22.96 -7.55
N THR A 76 -21.92 24.23 -7.84
CA THR A 76 -21.09 24.73 -8.92
C THR A 76 -20.13 25.82 -8.45
N ILE A 77 -18.97 25.92 -9.11
CA ILE A 77 -18.02 27.01 -8.80
C ILE A 77 -18.65 28.39 -9.01
N ALA A 78 -19.46 28.56 -10.06
CA ALA A 78 -20.03 29.86 -10.39
C ALA A 78 -21.06 30.35 -9.36
N LYS A 79 -21.88 29.44 -8.82
CA LYS A 79 -22.96 29.77 -7.86
C LYS A 79 -22.49 29.71 -6.41
N ASP A 80 -21.73 28.66 -6.08
CA ASP A 80 -21.47 28.26 -4.70
C ASP A 80 -19.98 28.43 -4.30
N GLY A 81 -19.09 28.73 -5.25
CA GLY A 81 -17.65 28.84 -5.03
C GLY A 81 -16.90 27.50 -4.86
N PHE A 82 -17.62 26.38 -4.89
CA PHE A 82 -17.08 25.02 -4.80
C PHE A 82 -17.92 24.03 -5.60
N ARG A 83 -17.37 22.85 -5.79
CA ARG A 83 -18.08 21.67 -6.30
C ARG A 83 -17.63 20.45 -5.54
N ALA A 84 -18.49 19.45 -5.42
CA ALA A 84 -18.19 18.17 -4.77
C ALA A 84 -18.78 17.01 -5.59
N THR A 85 -18.21 15.82 -5.40
CA THR A 85 -18.69 14.60 -6.05
C THR A 85 -19.32 13.69 -5.01
N TYR A 86 -20.47 13.15 -5.37
CA TYR A 86 -21.12 12.07 -4.65
C TYR A 86 -20.71 10.74 -5.27
N TYR A 87 -20.26 9.80 -4.43
CA TYR A 87 -19.83 8.46 -4.84
C TYR A 87 -20.80 7.42 -4.30
N GLU A 88 -21.32 6.57 -5.17
CA GLU A 88 -22.10 5.38 -4.84
C GLU A 88 -21.39 4.17 -5.44
N MET A 89 -20.81 3.33 -4.59
CA MET A 89 -20.01 2.18 -5.04
C MET A 89 -19.86 1.13 -3.93
N VAL A 90 -19.56 -0.12 -4.33
CA VAL A 90 -19.08 -1.13 -3.40
C VAL A 90 -17.67 -0.77 -2.90
N GLY A 91 -17.30 -1.25 -1.71
CA GLY A 91 -15.97 -1.00 -1.15
C GLY A 91 -14.84 -1.61 -1.98
N GLN A 92 -15.04 -2.81 -2.49
CA GLN A 92 -14.10 -3.55 -3.35
C GLN A 92 -14.13 -3.00 -4.78
N TYR A 93 -13.59 -1.79 -4.98
CA TYR A 93 -13.62 -1.10 -6.27
C TYR A 93 -12.25 -0.54 -6.67
N GLY A 94 -11.77 -0.87 -7.86
CA GLY A 94 -10.41 -0.55 -8.32
C GLY A 94 -9.35 -1.24 -7.44
N THR A 95 -8.19 -0.63 -7.25
CA THR A 95 -7.20 -1.11 -6.28
C THR A 95 -7.76 -0.91 -4.88
N HIS A 96 -7.98 -1.99 -4.13
CA HIS A 96 -8.69 -1.95 -2.85
C HIS A 96 -8.06 -2.84 -1.79
N VAL A 97 -8.43 -2.61 -0.55
CA VAL A 97 -8.08 -3.43 0.62
C VAL A 97 -9.23 -4.35 0.98
N ASP A 98 -8.92 -5.62 1.26
CA ASP A 98 -9.81 -6.57 1.92
C ASP A 98 -9.31 -6.85 3.33
N PRO A 99 -10.04 -6.40 4.35
CA PRO A 99 -9.74 -6.69 5.75
C PRO A 99 -10.25 -8.10 6.12
N PRO A 100 -9.77 -8.69 7.21
CA PRO A 100 -10.26 -9.97 7.74
C PRO A 100 -11.78 -10.09 7.80
N ALA A 101 -12.47 -9.01 8.20
CA ALA A 101 -13.93 -9.01 8.31
C ALA A 101 -14.69 -9.21 6.99
N HIS A 102 -14.00 -9.13 5.83
CA HIS A 102 -14.63 -9.40 4.54
C HIS A 102 -15.08 -10.88 4.42
N PHE A 103 -14.28 -11.83 4.95
CA PHE A 103 -14.56 -13.27 4.91
C PHE A 103 -14.67 -13.94 6.29
N ALA A 104 -14.45 -13.20 7.38
CA ALA A 104 -14.51 -13.72 8.74
C ALA A 104 -15.51 -12.90 9.58
N GLU A 105 -16.58 -13.53 10.05
CA GLU A 105 -17.65 -12.84 10.82
C GLU A 105 -17.11 -12.07 12.04
N ASN A 106 -16.07 -12.57 12.70
CA ASN A 106 -15.43 -11.92 13.85
C ASN A 106 -14.05 -11.35 13.49
N GLY A 107 -13.76 -11.15 12.20
CA GLY A 107 -12.51 -10.55 11.73
C GLY A 107 -12.45 -9.05 12.05
N ILE A 108 -11.23 -8.50 12.15
CA ILE A 108 -11.07 -7.05 12.28
C ILE A 108 -11.47 -6.34 10.98
N THR A 109 -12.11 -5.20 11.13
CA THR A 109 -12.51 -4.34 10.01
C THR A 109 -11.36 -3.43 9.56
N MET A 110 -11.47 -2.79 8.40
CA MET A 110 -10.40 -1.99 7.82
C MET A 110 -9.94 -0.83 8.70
N ASP A 111 -10.81 -0.27 9.54
CA ASP A 111 -10.47 0.80 10.47
C ASP A 111 -9.72 0.33 11.72
N GLN A 112 -9.68 -0.99 11.95
CA GLN A 112 -8.99 -1.64 13.07
C GLN A 112 -7.61 -2.21 12.68
N ILE A 113 -7.27 -2.28 11.39
CA ILE A 113 -5.95 -2.76 10.93
C ILE A 113 -4.86 -1.86 11.53
N PRO A 114 -3.84 -2.43 12.20
CA PRO A 114 -2.79 -1.63 12.86
C PRO A 114 -2.02 -0.73 11.87
N LEU A 115 -1.84 0.55 12.23
CA LEU A 115 -1.14 1.53 11.37
C LEU A 115 0.26 1.09 10.94
N LYS A 116 0.97 0.30 11.77
CA LYS A 116 2.29 -0.23 11.41
C LYS A 116 2.26 -1.18 10.21
N GLN A 117 1.10 -1.78 9.91
CA GLN A 117 0.93 -2.64 8.74
C GLN A 117 0.66 -1.86 7.45
N MET A 118 0.50 -0.54 7.52
CA MET A 118 0.40 0.34 6.35
C MET A 118 1.77 0.71 5.75
N ILE A 119 2.85 0.40 6.47
CA ILE A 119 4.23 0.60 5.97
C ILE A 119 4.98 -0.72 6.16
N LEU A 120 5.26 -1.41 5.06
CA LEU A 120 5.90 -2.73 5.07
C LEU A 120 7.07 -2.77 4.08
N ARG A 121 8.04 -3.66 4.34
CA ARG A 121 9.00 -4.03 3.30
C ARG A 121 8.25 -4.75 2.19
N LEU A 122 8.55 -4.40 0.93
CA LEU A 122 7.89 -4.99 -0.24
C LEU A 122 8.78 -6.06 -0.88
N VAL A 123 8.17 -7.20 -1.16
CA VAL A 123 8.74 -8.26 -2.00
C VAL A 123 7.81 -8.47 -3.19
N VAL A 124 8.37 -8.45 -4.41
CA VAL A 124 7.62 -8.70 -5.64
C VAL A 124 8.00 -10.07 -6.19
N LEU A 125 7.04 -10.98 -6.19
CA LEU A 125 7.15 -12.32 -6.75
C LEU A 125 6.68 -12.28 -8.21
N ASP A 126 7.53 -12.73 -9.13
CA ASP A 126 7.33 -12.54 -10.57
C ASP A 126 6.76 -13.81 -11.21
N ASP A 127 5.47 -13.76 -11.57
CA ASP A 127 4.79 -14.84 -12.30
C ASP A 127 4.91 -14.70 -13.83
N LYS A 128 5.33 -13.53 -14.33
CA LYS A 128 5.39 -13.23 -15.76
C LYS A 128 6.11 -14.29 -16.61
N PRO A 129 7.23 -14.92 -16.16
CA PRO A 129 7.90 -15.95 -16.93
C PRO A 129 7.06 -17.20 -17.21
N TYR A 130 6.06 -17.48 -16.38
CA TYR A 130 5.20 -18.67 -16.50
C TYR A 130 3.96 -18.40 -17.34
N LEU A 131 3.48 -17.16 -17.39
CA LEU A 131 2.27 -16.74 -18.11
C LEU A 131 2.39 -16.89 -19.63
N ALA A 132 3.59 -16.98 -20.17
CA ALA A 132 3.80 -17.25 -21.61
C ALA A 132 3.30 -18.64 -22.03
N LYS A 133 3.28 -19.60 -21.10
CA LYS A 133 2.82 -20.98 -21.33
C LYS A 133 1.38 -21.19 -20.85
N ASP A 134 1.00 -20.54 -19.79
CA ASP A 134 -0.33 -20.59 -19.19
C ASP A 134 -0.76 -19.17 -18.77
N PRO A 135 -1.62 -18.50 -19.53
CA PRO A 135 -2.07 -17.14 -19.23
C PRO A 135 -2.81 -16.98 -17.88
N ASN A 136 -3.26 -18.09 -17.31
CA ASN A 136 -3.98 -18.13 -16.04
C ASN A 136 -3.22 -18.97 -14.99
N HIS A 137 -1.89 -18.91 -15.05
CA HIS A 137 -1.01 -19.70 -14.19
C HIS A 137 -1.27 -19.43 -12.70
N ALA A 138 -1.26 -20.50 -11.91
CA ALA A 138 -1.28 -20.42 -10.45
C ALA A 138 0.16 -20.45 -9.92
N PHE A 139 0.63 -19.36 -9.32
CA PHE A 139 1.99 -19.23 -8.80
C PHE A 139 2.25 -20.21 -7.65
N SER A 140 2.97 -21.27 -7.94
CA SER A 140 3.17 -22.41 -7.04
C SER A 140 4.31 -22.22 -6.03
N VAL A 141 4.37 -23.09 -5.00
CA VAL A 141 5.49 -23.15 -4.06
C VAL A 141 6.82 -23.42 -4.78
N GLU A 142 6.81 -24.19 -5.88
CA GLU A 142 8.01 -24.40 -6.69
C GLU A 142 8.47 -23.11 -7.37
N ASN A 143 7.55 -22.32 -7.91
CA ASN A 143 7.85 -21.00 -8.49
C ASN A 143 8.45 -20.07 -7.42
N LEU A 144 7.86 -20.06 -6.21
CA LEU A 144 8.39 -19.31 -5.08
C LEU A 144 9.83 -19.75 -4.72
N LYS A 145 10.07 -21.04 -4.60
CA LYS A 145 11.42 -21.56 -4.34
C LYS A 145 12.41 -21.23 -5.46
N ASN A 146 11.97 -21.24 -6.73
CA ASN A 146 12.76 -20.79 -7.87
C ASN A 146 13.11 -19.30 -7.77
N TRP A 147 12.16 -18.49 -7.34
CA TRP A 147 12.38 -17.07 -7.07
C TRP A 147 13.38 -16.89 -5.90
N GLU A 148 13.21 -17.62 -4.80
CA GLU A 148 14.09 -17.55 -3.62
C GLU A 148 15.54 -17.96 -3.95
N ARG A 149 15.76 -18.91 -4.85
CA ARG A 149 17.12 -19.28 -5.31
C ARG A 149 17.83 -18.12 -6.01
N ARG A 150 17.10 -17.25 -6.69
CA ARG A 150 17.65 -16.10 -7.42
C ARG A 150 17.79 -14.85 -6.56
N HIS A 151 16.86 -14.64 -5.63
CA HIS A 151 16.75 -13.38 -4.90
C HIS A 151 16.92 -13.52 -3.37
N GLY A 152 17.16 -14.74 -2.89
CA GLY A 152 17.25 -15.06 -1.46
C GLY A 152 15.87 -15.17 -0.82
N ARG A 153 15.82 -15.83 0.34
CA ARG A 153 14.58 -16.15 1.07
C ARG A 153 13.70 -14.92 1.29
N VAL A 154 12.39 -15.07 1.14
CA VAL A 154 11.41 -14.06 1.53
C VAL A 154 11.49 -13.83 3.05
N PRO A 155 11.78 -12.61 3.52
CA PRO A 155 11.89 -12.37 4.95
C PRO A 155 10.52 -12.30 5.63
N PRO A 156 10.41 -12.60 6.93
CA PRO A 156 9.16 -12.45 7.65
C PRO A 156 8.74 -10.98 7.79
N GLY A 157 7.45 -10.73 8.00
CA GLY A 157 6.92 -9.39 8.24
C GLY A 157 6.93 -8.48 7.01
N VAL A 158 6.93 -9.04 5.80
CA VAL A 158 6.84 -8.28 4.55
C VAL A 158 5.42 -8.26 4.00
N PHE A 159 5.20 -7.38 3.03
CA PHE A 159 4.12 -7.49 2.05
C PHE A 159 4.66 -8.24 0.83
N ALA A 160 4.00 -9.33 0.44
CA ALA A 160 4.35 -10.12 -0.75
C ALA A 160 3.35 -9.84 -1.88
N ALA A 161 3.83 -9.22 -2.96
CA ALA A 161 3.00 -8.90 -4.13
C ALA A 161 3.29 -9.83 -5.30
N LEU A 162 2.25 -10.33 -5.96
CA LEU A 162 2.36 -11.15 -7.18
C LEU A 162 2.28 -10.28 -8.42
N ARG A 163 3.37 -10.22 -9.17
CA ARG A 163 3.42 -9.56 -10.47
C ARG A 163 2.97 -10.49 -11.56
N THR A 164 1.98 -10.08 -12.33
CA THR A 164 1.44 -10.81 -13.50
C THR A 164 1.53 -9.98 -14.78
N ASP A 165 1.75 -8.68 -14.68
CA ASP A 165 1.59 -7.66 -15.74
C ASP A 165 0.13 -7.52 -16.23
N MET A 166 -0.85 -8.11 -15.54
CA MET A 166 -2.26 -8.00 -15.89
C MET A 166 -2.75 -6.55 -15.85
N TYR A 167 -2.18 -5.73 -14.98
CA TYR A 167 -2.52 -4.31 -14.88
C TYR A 167 -2.44 -3.56 -16.22
N LYS A 168 -1.63 -4.03 -17.18
CA LYS A 168 -1.47 -3.42 -18.52
C LYS A 168 -2.73 -3.51 -19.38
N ASP A 169 -3.60 -4.44 -19.03
CA ASP A 169 -4.88 -4.65 -19.72
C ASP A 169 -6.02 -3.79 -19.13
N TRP A 170 -5.76 -3.02 -18.06
CA TRP A 170 -6.79 -2.27 -17.34
C TRP A 170 -7.66 -1.38 -18.22
N ASP A 171 -7.03 -0.59 -19.09
CA ASP A 171 -7.74 0.31 -19.98
C ASP A 171 -7.94 -0.32 -21.39
N SER A 172 -7.03 -1.21 -21.83
CA SER A 172 -7.03 -1.76 -23.20
C SER A 172 -7.91 -3.00 -23.36
N ASN A 173 -8.09 -3.78 -22.29
CA ASN A 173 -8.89 -4.99 -22.28
C ASN A 173 -9.57 -5.22 -20.92
N PRO A 174 -10.48 -4.31 -20.51
CA PRO A 174 -11.09 -4.35 -19.17
C PRO A 174 -11.95 -5.61 -18.93
N GLU A 175 -12.42 -6.27 -19.99
CA GLU A 175 -13.19 -7.52 -19.88
C GLU A 175 -12.40 -8.65 -19.22
N ARG A 176 -11.06 -8.62 -19.32
CA ARG A 176 -10.19 -9.61 -18.69
C ARG A 176 -10.29 -9.60 -17.16
N PHE A 177 -10.67 -8.46 -16.56
CA PHE A 177 -10.83 -8.33 -15.11
C PHE A 177 -12.20 -8.76 -14.59
N LYS A 178 -13.17 -9.03 -15.46
CA LYS A 178 -14.55 -9.27 -15.05
C LYS A 178 -14.87 -10.74 -14.77
N ARG A 179 -14.04 -11.66 -15.24
CA ARG A 179 -14.31 -13.10 -15.17
C ARG A 179 -13.03 -13.90 -14.97
N SER A 180 -13.11 -14.91 -14.10
CA SER A 180 -12.09 -15.96 -14.02
C SER A 180 -12.01 -16.77 -15.34
N PRO A 181 -10.90 -17.48 -15.59
CA PRO A 181 -9.75 -17.63 -14.71
C PRO A 181 -8.76 -16.45 -14.78
N PHE A 182 -8.08 -16.20 -13.67
CA PHE A 182 -7.04 -15.17 -13.56
C PHE A 182 -5.66 -15.80 -13.33
N PRO A 183 -4.54 -15.14 -13.71
CA PRO A 183 -3.23 -15.46 -13.14
C PRO A 183 -3.24 -15.05 -11.66
N ALA A 184 -2.92 -15.97 -10.77
CA ALA A 184 -3.16 -15.74 -9.34
C ALA A 184 -2.24 -16.63 -8.46
N TRP A 185 -2.50 -16.64 -7.18
CA TRP A 185 -1.79 -17.49 -6.23
C TRP A 185 -2.31 -18.94 -6.28
N ASP A 186 -1.40 -19.91 -6.15
CA ASP A 186 -1.78 -21.26 -5.74
C ASP A 186 -2.03 -21.28 -4.23
N PHE A 187 -3.08 -21.98 -3.79
CA PHE A 187 -3.48 -22.07 -2.39
C PHE A 187 -2.35 -22.55 -1.47
N ALA A 188 -1.58 -23.57 -1.91
CA ALA A 188 -0.45 -24.07 -1.14
C ALA A 188 0.65 -23.00 -0.97
N THR A 189 0.80 -22.09 -1.95
CA THR A 189 1.75 -20.99 -1.86
C THR A 189 1.30 -19.96 -0.85
N ILE A 190 0.03 -19.61 -0.80
CA ILE A 190 -0.52 -18.71 0.22
C ILE A 190 -0.25 -19.28 1.61
N LYS A 191 -0.59 -20.54 1.85
CA LYS A 191 -0.28 -21.20 3.14
C LYS A 191 1.21 -21.15 3.46
N TYR A 192 2.07 -21.45 2.51
CA TYR A 192 3.51 -21.43 2.71
C TYR A 192 4.04 -20.03 3.06
N LEU A 193 3.55 -18.98 2.38
CA LEU A 193 3.91 -17.59 2.67
C LEU A 193 3.57 -17.19 4.11
N TYR A 194 2.39 -17.52 4.57
CA TYR A 194 1.95 -17.13 5.92
C TYR A 194 2.50 -18.06 7.01
N GLU A 195 2.38 -19.38 6.85
CA GLU A 195 2.74 -20.35 7.90
C GLU A 195 4.25 -20.56 8.02
N GLN A 196 4.99 -20.56 6.88
CA GLN A 196 6.43 -20.94 6.87
C GLN A 196 7.35 -19.70 6.71
N LEU A 197 6.88 -18.63 6.09
CA LEU A 197 7.68 -17.45 5.87
C LEU A 197 7.24 -16.25 6.72
N GLY A 198 6.04 -16.30 7.32
CA GLY A 198 5.55 -15.27 8.24
C GLY A 198 5.35 -13.91 7.56
N VAL A 199 4.82 -13.88 6.34
CA VAL A 199 4.44 -12.61 5.68
C VAL A 199 3.31 -11.94 6.45
N THR A 200 3.23 -10.61 6.39
CA THR A 200 2.18 -9.84 7.06
C THR A 200 0.92 -9.76 6.20
N ALA A 201 1.08 -9.50 4.91
CA ALA A 201 -0.01 -9.33 3.96
C ALA A 201 0.44 -9.68 2.54
N THR A 202 -0.51 -9.91 1.66
CA THR A 202 -0.29 -10.18 0.23
C THR A 202 -1.04 -9.20 -0.65
N GLY A 203 -0.69 -9.17 -1.93
CA GLY A 203 -1.43 -8.45 -2.95
C GLY A 203 -1.10 -8.96 -4.35
N HIS A 204 -1.86 -8.56 -5.33
CA HIS A 204 -1.72 -9.00 -6.71
C HIS A 204 -2.36 -8.02 -7.71
N GLU A 205 -2.09 -8.23 -9.00
CA GLU A 205 -2.60 -7.37 -10.07
C GLU A 205 -3.92 -7.88 -10.67
N SER A 206 -4.34 -9.11 -10.36
CA SER A 206 -5.62 -9.69 -10.81
C SER A 206 -6.81 -9.23 -9.99
N MET A 207 -8.04 -9.54 -10.46
CA MET A 207 -9.29 -9.19 -9.80
C MET A 207 -9.61 -10.10 -8.60
N ASP A 208 -8.92 -11.24 -8.47
CA ASP A 208 -9.15 -12.23 -7.41
C ASP A 208 -7.82 -12.87 -7.02
N THR A 209 -7.73 -13.30 -5.78
CA THR A 209 -6.57 -13.98 -5.19
C THR A 209 -6.38 -15.38 -5.79
N ASP A 210 -7.46 -16.02 -6.18
CA ASP A 210 -7.48 -17.37 -6.75
C ASP A 210 -7.62 -17.34 -8.28
N THR A 211 -7.21 -18.42 -8.94
CA THR A 211 -7.40 -18.54 -10.41
C THR A 211 -8.87 -18.77 -10.79
N THR A 212 -9.70 -19.16 -9.85
CA THR A 212 -11.12 -19.50 -10.05
C THR A 212 -11.99 -18.93 -8.94
N ASP A 213 -13.28 -18.87 -9.16
CA ASP A 213 -14.29 -18.34 -8.21
C ASP A 213 -14.45 -19.18 -6.92
N LYS A 214 -13.52 -20.08 -6.61
CA LYS A 214 -13.54 -20.87 -5.35
C LYS A 214 -13.11 -20.07 -4.14
N MET A 215 -12.38 -18.98 -4.33
CA MET A 215 -11.92 -18.05 -3.29
C MET A 215 -11.24 -18.72 -2.08
N ALA A 216 -10.53 -19.84 -2.31
CA ALA A 216 -9.95 -20.63 -1.22
C ALA A 216 -8.76 -19.92 -0.57
N SER A 217 -7.92 -19.30 -1.38
CA SER A 217 -6.74 -18.54 -0.93
C SER A 217 -7.17 -17.27 -0.22
N GLU A 218 -8.10 -16.52 -0.77
CA GLU A 218 -8.64 -15.32 -0.16
C GLU A 218 -9.33 -15.64 1.19
N THR A 219 -10.21 -16.64 1.19
CA THR A 219 -10.86 -17.12 2.42
C THR A 219 -9.83 -17.46 3.50
N TYR A 220 -8.77 -18.18 3.13
CA TYR A 220 -7.71 -18.53 4.07
C TYR A 220 -7.01 -17.29 4.63
N ILE A 221 -6.58 -16.35 3.79
CA ILE A 221 -5.89 -15.12 4.20
C ILE A 221 -6.72 -14.37 5.23
N LEU A 222 -7.96 -14.06 4.89
CA LEU A 222 -8.82 -13.18 5.67
C LEU A 222 -9.31 -13.85 6.97
N GLN A 223 -9.64 -15.15 6.93
CA GLN A 223 -10.02 -15.92 8.12
C GLN A 223 -8.86 -16.13 9.11
N HIS A 224 -7.60 -16.03 8.66
CA HIS A 224 -6.42 -16.11 9.54
C HIS A 224 -5.93 -14.74 10.01
N GLY A 225 -6.74 -13.68 9.85
CA GLY A 225 -6.47 -12.35 10.39
C GLY A 225 -5.49 -11.51 9.59
N HIS A 226 -5.21 -11.89 8.36
CA HIS A 226 -4.38 -11.12 7.42
C HIS A 226 -5.25 -10.28 6.51
N PHE A 227 -4.71 -9.19 5.96
CA PHE A 227 -5.36 -8.40 4.93
C PHE A 227 -4.65 -8.59 3.58
N GLN A 228 -5.32 -8.23 2.51
CA GLN A 228 -4.75 -8.22 1.17
C GLN A 228 -5.06 -6.93 0.41
N ILE A 229 -4.32 -6.70 -0.67
CA ILE A 229 -4.58 -5.62 -1.63
C ILE A 229 -4.76 -6.25 -3.01
N GLU A 230 -5.92 -6.07 -3.58
CA GLU A 230 -6.24 -6.56 -4.93
C GLU A 230 -6.11 -5.48 -5.99
N VAL A 231 -5.99 -5.92 -7.24
CA VAL A 231 -5.95 -5.04 -8.42
C VAL A 231 -4.84 -4.00 -8.30
N MET A 232 -3.64 -4.44 -7.92
CA MET A 232 -2.45 -3.58 -7.90
C MET A 232 -1.97 -3.29 -9.33
N ALA A 233 -1.14 -2.26 -9.48
CA ALA A 233 -0.57 -1.85 -10.75
C ALA A 233 0.95 -1.71 -10.69
N ASN A 234 1.61 -1.70 -11.85
CA ASN A 234 3.01 -1.30 -12.00
C ASN A 234 4.04 -2.12 -11.20
N LEU A 235 3.72 -3.35 -10.80
CA LEU A 235 4.67 -4.19 -10.05
C LEU A 235 5.93 -4.52 -10.86
N ASP A 236 5.88 -4.45 -12.20
CA ASP A 236 7.03 -4.59 -13.10
C ASP A 236 8.08 -3.47 -12.95
N LYS A 237 7.71 -2.35 -12.34
CA LYS A 237 8.59 -1.20 -12.09
C LYS A 237 9.28 -1.26 -10.73
N VAL A 238 9.00 -2.31 -9.94
CA VAL A 238 9.54 -2.50 -8.59
C VAL A 238 10.54 -3.65 -8.60
N PRO A 239 11.72 -3.49 -7.97
CA PRO A 239 12.68 -4.59 -7.87
C PRO A 239 12.12 -5.72 -7.01
N PRO A 240 12.61 -6.97 -7.18
CA PRO A 240 12.16 -8.12 -6.41
C PRO A 240 12.21 -7.94 -4.89
N LYS A 241 13.16 -7.15 -4.39
CA LYS A 241 13.37 -6.85 -2.95
C LYS A 241 13.96 -5.45 -2.77
N GLY A 242 13.87 -4.93 -1.54
CA GLY A 242 14.53 -3.69 -1.13
C GLY A 242 13.61 -2.46 -1.14
N ALA A 243 12.46 -2.51 -1.79
CA ALA A 243 11.47 -1.45 -1.75
C ALA A 243 10.67 -1.46 -0.43
N LEU A 244 10.13 -0.29 -0.07
CA LEU A 244 9.08 -0.17 0.93
C LEU A 244 7.73 0.01 0.24
N LEU A 245 6.69 -0.57 0.82
CA LEU A 245 5.30 -0.31 0.48
C LEU A 245 4.72 0.66 1.52
N ILE A 246 4.05 1.70 1.04
CA ILE A 246 3.06 2.45 1.80
C ILE A 246 1.72 2.12 1.18
N VAL A 247 0.78 1.62 1.98
CA VAL A 247 -0.60 1.39 1.53
C VAL A 247 -1.56 1.99 2.53
N THR A 248 -2.51 2.79 2.05
CA THR A 248 -3.46 3.52 2.90
C THR A 248 -4.85 3.51 2.29
N TRP A 249 -5.84 3.67 3.16
CA TRP A 249 -7.26 3.79 2.81
C TRP A 249 -7.98 4.70 3.82
N PRO A 250 -9.18 5.22 3.49
CA PRO A 250 -10.00 5.95 4.45
C PRO A 250 -10.38 5.09 5.65
N LYS A 251 -10.46 5.71 6.83
CA LYS A 251 -10.86 5.03 8.06
C LYS A 251 -12.39 4.93 8.16
N VAL A 252 -12.99 4.13 7.29
CA VAL A 252 -14.42 3.86 7.31
C VAL A 252 -14.74 2.96 8.49
N LYS A 253 -15.57 3.43 9.42
CA LYS A 253 -15.96 2.64 10.59
C LYS A 253 -16.70 1.37 10.15
N ASP A 254 -16.28 0.23 10.72
CA ASP A 254 -16.81 -1.10 10.45
C ASP A 254 -16.76 -1.48 8.95
N GLY A 255 -15.84 -0.87 8.17
CA GLY A 255 -15.71 -1.09 6.73
C GLY A 255 -15.14 -2.47 6.39
N LEU A 256 -15.75 -3.11 5.40
CA LEU A 256 -15.39 -4.45 4.93
C LEU A 256 -14.47 -4.44 3.69
N GLY A 257 -14.06 -3.27 3.25
CA GLY A 257 -13.18 -3.01 2.12
C GLY A 257 -13.37 -1.59 1.59
N PHE A 258 -12.35 -1.01 0.95
CA PHE A 258 -12.42 0.31 0.33
C PHE A 258 -11.26 0.50 -0.65
N PRO A 259 -11.42 1.38 -1.68
CA PRO A 259 -10.29 1.74 -2.55
C PRO A 259 -9.08 2.19 -1.73
N ALA A 260 -7.94 1.64 -2.08
CA ALA A 260 -6.68 1.87 -1.39
C ALA A 260 -5.69 2.64 -2.29
N ARG A 261 -4.77 3.36 -1.68
CA ARG A 261 -3.61 3.92 -2.38
C ARG A 261 -2.36 3.17 -1.97
N ALA A 262 -1.79 2.41 -2.89
CA ALA A 262 -0.55 1.66 -2.72
C ALA A 262 0.60 2.35 -3.45
N ILE A 263 1.73 2.55 -2.78
CA ILE A 263 2.88 3.28 -3.29
C ILE A 263 4.14 2.49 -2.93
N ALA A 264 4.99 2.20 -3.90
CA ALA A 264 6.33 1.68 -3.63
C ALA A 264 7.36 2.81 -3.58
N ILE A 265 8.26 2.74 -2.59
CA ILE A 265 9.46 3.57 -2.50
C ILE A 265 10.64 2.68 -2.86
N LEU A 266 11.34 3.00 -3.96
CA LEU A 266 12.43 2.17 -4.48
C LEU A 266 13.71 2.37 -3.68
N PRO A 267 14.59 1.35 -3.59
CA PRO A 267 15.85 1.42 -2.85
C PRO A 267 16.86 2.43 -3.36
#